data_d12eab0d2e2bd210c43386a5b02b408f
#
_entry.id   d12eab0d2e2bd210c43386a5b02b408f
#
_cell.length_a   1.000
_cell.length_b   1.000
_cell.length_c   1.000
_cell.angle_alpha   90.00
_cell.angle_beta   90.00
_cell.angle_gamma   90.00
#
_symmetry.space_group_name_H-M   'P 1'
#
loop_
_entity.id
_entity.type
_entity.pdbx_description
1 polymer ?
#
loop_
_entity_poly.entity_id
_entity_poly.type
_entity_poly.pdbx_seq_one_letter_code
_entity_poly.pdbx_strand_id
1 'polypeptide(L)'
;MEYTQTEILETVRMTEMEHLDIRTVTLGLSLRDCAANTIAETSERVREKIERVAARLVSTVNDIGAEIGIPIANKRIAVTPVSILTEGARGNPVELGQAIDQSAREVGVDFVGGYSALVHKGLTDSESEFFDSIPEALASTERLCGSLNVATTRAGINMDAVARVGRLIKDAAERTRDRGGIACAKFVCFANAVEDNPFMAGAFHGIGEAEAVLNVGVSGPGVVNHAVRHADPDLPLDELAEVIKKLAFKLARAGELVAREAARRLGIPFGIMDLSLAPTPVPGDSVAEILEAIGFERAGAHGTTAALALLTDAVKKGGAMASSSVGGMSGAFIPVSEDAGMIEAARVGALSLEKLEAWTSVCSVGIDMVAVPGSTSAETIAAIIADEMAIGVMNNKTTAVRIIPVPGREVGDMIEFGGLLGSAPIMPVSRFSSDQFIRRGGRIPAPVQSLRN
;
A
#
# COMPACT_ATOMS: atom_id res chain seq x y z
N MET A 1 18.22 -31.23 4.28
CA MET A 1 16.94 -31.38 4.99
C MET A 1 16.04 -32.18 4.07
N GLU A 2 15.58 -33.36 4.51
CA GLU A 2 14.60 -34.12 3.73
C GLU A 2 13.21 -33.68 4.14
N TYR A 3 12.41 -33.24 3.17
CA TYR A 3 11.02 -32.89 3.40
C TYR A 3 10.15 -34.13 3.50
N THR A 4 9.23 -34.15 4.43
CA THR A 4 8.24 -35.23 4.53
C THR A 4 7.20 -35.12 3.42
N GLN A 5 6.57 -36.23 3.03
CA GLN A 5 5.46 -36.17 2.05
C GLN A 5 4.34 -35.22 2.48
N THR A 6 4.08 -35.14 3.79
CA THR A 6 3.05 -34.23 4.33
C THR A 6 3.42 -32.78 4.11
N GLU A 7 4.68 -32.38 4.32
CA GLU A 7 5.13 -30.98 4.08
C GLU A 7 5.10 -30.60 2.60
N ILE A 8 5.42 -31.53 1.70
CA ILE A 8 5.32 -31.32 0.26
C ILE A 8 3.85 -31.13 -0.15
N LEU A 9 2.94 -32.00 0.31
CA LEU A 9 1.52 -31.90 0.03
C LEU A 9 0.91 -30.62 0.62
N GLU A 10 1.33 -30.20 1.80
CA GLU A 10 0.90 -28.94 2.41
C GLU A 10 1.32 -27.74 1.56
N THR A 11 2.56 -27.70 1.07
CA THR A 11 3.04 -26.62 0.20
C THR A 11 2.26 -26.57 -1.11
N VAL A 12 2.05 -27.70 -1.77
CA VAL A 12 1.24 -27.77 -3.00
C VAL A 12 -0.19 -27.27 -2.75
N ARG A 13 -0.79 -27.66 -1.64
CA ARG A 13 -2.14 -27.20 -1.28
C ARG A 13 -2.19 -25.69 -1.04
N MET A 14 -1.20 -25.15 -0.32
CA MET A 14 -1.12 -23.70 -0.05
C MET A 14 -1.01 -22.88 -1.35
N THR A 15 -0.28 -23.38 -2.34
CA THR A 15 -0.09 -22.66 -3.62
C THR A 15 -1.26 -22.86 -4.60
N GLU A 16 -1.72 -24.10 -4.79
CA GLU A 16 -2.70 -24.43 -5.83
C GLU A 16 -4.15 -24.21 -5.39
N MET A 17 -4.44 -24.33 -4.08
CA MET A 17 -5.82 -24.28 -3.57
C MET A 17 -6.09 -23.12 -2.62
N GLU A 18 -5.08 -22.62 -1.92
CA GLU A 18 -5.23 -21.65 -0.84
C GLU A 18 -4.64 -20.27 -1.20
N HIS A 19 -4.25 -20.07 -2.47
CA HIS A 19 -3.79 -18.79 -3.01
C HIS A 19 -2.57 -18.17 -2.30
N LEU A 20 -1.61 -19.01 -1.83
CA LEU A 20 -0.31 -18.51 -1.42
C LEU A 20 0.37 -17.86 -2.62
N ASP A 21 0.68 -16.60 -2.54
CA ASP A 21 1.50 -15.91 -3.51
C ASP A 21 2.63 -15.07 -2.87
N ILE A 22 3.67 -14.84 -3.63
CA ILE A 22 4.58 -13.72 -3.40
C ILE A 22 3.99 -12.54 -4.15
N ARG A 23 3.35 -11.64 -3.40
CA ARG A 23 2.65 -10.51 -4.00
C ARG A 23 3.57 -9.62 -4.81
N THR A 24 4.80 -9.44 -4.35
CA THR A 24 5.77 -8.62 -5.05
C THR A 24 7.21 -8.95 -4.68
N VAL A 25 8.11 -8.84 -5.67
CA VAL A 25 9.54 -8.58 -5.45
C VAL A 25 9.79 -7.15 -5.91
N THR A 26 10.17 -6.27 -4.98
CA THR A 26 10.35 -4.84 -5.21
C THR A 26 11.81 -4.46 -5.07
N LEU A 27 12.40 -3.91 -6.12
CA LEU A 27 13.73 -3.30 -6.09
C LEU A 27 13.62 -1.88 -5.55
N GLY A 28 14.13 -1.65 -4.33
CA GLY A 28 14.41 -0.32 -3.84
C GLY A 28 15.69 0.22 -4.46
N LEU A 29 15.67 1.42 -5.04
CA LEU A 29 16.79 2.01 -5.77
C LEU A 29 16.98 3.48 -5.40
N SER A 30 18.17 3.82 -4.88
CA SER A 30 18.57 5.21 -4.69
C SER A 30 18.82 5.88 -6.04
N LEU A 31 18.20 7.04 -6.26
CA LEU A 31 18.43 7.88 -7.43
C LEU A 31 19.16 9.19 -7.11
N ARG A 32 19.67 9.35 -5.89
CA ARG A 32 20.24 10.60 -5.38
C ARG A 32 21.43 11.09 -6.22
N ASP A 33 22.23 10.19 -6.76
CA ASP A 33 23.36 10.47 -7.65
C ASP A 33 22.95 10.89 -9.07
N CYS A 34 21.65 10.76 -9.40
CA CYS A 34 21.10 11.18 -10.69
C CYS A 34 20.72 12.66 -10.73
N ALA A 35 20.63 13.33 -9.56
CA ALA A 35 20.26 14.75 -9.48
C ALA A 35 21.17 15.64 -10.33
N ALA A 36 20.59 16.57 -11.07
CA ALA A 36 21.29 17.50 -11.94
C ALA A 36 20.63 18.88 -11.93
N ASN A 37 21.19 19.86 -12.64
CA ASN A 37 20.68 21.22 -12.70
C ASN A 37 19.40 21.40 -13.52
N THR A 38 19.03 20.38 -14.31
CA THR A 38 17.83 20.38 -15.15
C THR A 38 17.10 19.05 -15.01
N ILE A 39 15.76 19.09 -15.12
CA ILE A 39 14.91 17.91 -15.15
C ILE A 39 15.28 16.98 -16.31
N ALA A 40 15.60 17.53 -17.49
CA ALA A 40 15.99 16.74 -18.66
C ALA A 40 17.24 15.90 -18.38
N GLU A 41 18.30 16.51 -17.82
CA GLU A 41 19.55 15.80 -17.48
C GLU A 41 19.32 14.79 -16.34
N THR A 42 18.53 15.14 -15.33
CA THR A 42 18.14 14.21 -14.25
C THR A 42 17.39 13.00 -14.83
N SER A 43 16.46 13.22 -15.75
CA SER A 43 15.66 12.18 -16.39
C SER A 43 16.53 11.20 -17.18
N GLU A 44 17.53 11.70 -17.92
CA GLU A 44 18.46 10.84 -18.65
C GLU A 44 19.29 9.94 -17.72
N ARG A 45 19.86 10.51 -16.67
CA ARG A 45 20.62 9.75 -15.66
C ARG A 45 19.76 8.72 -14.93
N VAL A 46 18.52 9.07 -14.62
CA VAL A 46 17.54 8.17 -13.96
C VAL A 46 17.22 6.99 -14.86
N ARG A 47 16.97 7.23 -16.16
CA ARG A 47 16.71 6.16 -17.14
C ARG A 47 17.89 5.21 -17.21
N GLU A 48 19.10 5.71 -17.46
CA GLU A 48 20.33 4.90 -17.52
C GLU A 48 20.53 4.05 -16.25
N LYS A 49 20.26 4.62 -15.08
CA LYS A 49 20.40 3.90 -13.80
C LYS A 49 19.38 2.80 -13.64
N ILE A 50 18.09 3.08 -13.88
CA ILE A 50 17.01 2.08 -13.79
C ILE A 50 17.28 0.94 -14.78
N GLU A 51 17.56 1.25 -16.04
CA GLU A 51 17.85 0.25 -17.08
C GLU A 51 19.02 -0.64 -16.68
N ARG A 52 20.12 -0.05 -16.20
CA ARG A 52 21.32 -0.81 -15.79
C ARG A 52 21.06 -1.72 -14.58
N VAL A 53 20.38 -1.24 -13.54
CA VAL A 53 20.23 -1.97 -12.28
C VAL A 53 19.08 -2.97 -12.33
N ALA A 54 17.97 -2.62 -12.98
CA ALA A 54 16.77 -3.46 -13.05
C ALA A 54 16.73 -4.41 -14.28
N ALA A 55 17.71 -4.36 -15.19
CA ALA A 55 17.73 -5.14 -16.45
C ALA A 55 17.38 -6.63 -16.27
N ARG A 56 17.80 -7.24 -15.19
CA ARG A 56 17.62 -8.68 -14.93
C ARG A 56 16.53 -8.99 -13.91
N LEU A 57 15.87 -7.97 -13.35
CA LEU A 57 14.90 -8.16 -12.25
C LEU A 57 13.77 -9.09 -12.67
N VAL A 58 13.08 -8.75 -13.74
CA VAL A 58 11.86 -9.47 -14.17
C VAL A 58 12.18 -10.91 -14.58
N SER A 59 13.19 -11.14 -15.41
CA SER A 59 13.56 -12.49 -15.85
C SER A 59 13.99 -13.35 -14.66
N THR A 60 14.88 -12.84 -13.81
CA THR A 60 15.37 -13.59 -12.64
C THR A 60 14.24 -13.97 -11.68
N VAL A 61 13.31 -13.05 -11.42
CA VAL A 61 12.18 -13.29 -10.51
C VAL A 61 11.19 -14.30 -11.11
N ASN A 62 10.94 -14.24 -12.41
CA ASN A 62 10.10 -15.23 -13.10
C ASN A 62 10.71 -16.63 -13.07
N ASP A 63 12.03 -16.76 -13.29
CA ASP A 63 12.75 -18.03 -13.23
C ASP A 63 12.66 -18.64 -11.81
N ILE A 64 12.81 -17.79 -10.76
CA ILE A 64 12.68 -18.25 -9.36
C ILE A 64 11.28 -18.76 -9.10
N GLY A 65 10.24 -18.03 -9.51
CA GLY A 65 8.85 -18.45 -9.34
C GLY A 65 8.58 -19.80 -10.00
N ALA A 66 9.07 -20.00 -11.22
CA ALA A 66 8.92 -21.25 -11.95
C ALA A 66 9.68 -22.42 -11.30
N GLU A 67 10.90 -22.18 -10.78
CA GLU A 67 11.72 -23.20 -10.14
C GLU A 67 11.18 -23.62 -8.76
N ILE A 68 10.69 -22.67 -7.97
CA ILE A 68 10.18 -22.94 -6.61
C ILE A 68 8.71 -23.41 -6.63
N GLY A 69 7.99 -23.10 -7.72
CA GLY A 69 6.56 -23.42 -7.85
C GLY A 69 5.65 -22.50 -7.03
N ILE A 70 6.12 -21.31 -6.62
CA ILE A 70 5.32 -20.30 -5.92
C ILE A 70 5.09 -19.12 -6.88
N PRO A 71 3.84 -18.73 -7.16
CA PRO A 71 3.54 -17.58 -8.01
C PRO A 71 4.13 -16.29 -7.44
N ILE A 72 4.76 -15.48 -8.31
CA ILE A 72 5.23 -14.13 -7.97
C ILE A 72 4.42 -13.16 -8.81
N ALA A 73 3.43 -12.52 -8.18
CA ALA A 73 2.42 -11.75 -8.88
C ALA A 73 2.99 -10.50 -9.57
N ASN A 74 3.83 -9.73 -8.87
CA ASN A 74 4.36 -8.47 -9.39
C ASN A 74 5.87 -8.34 -9.20
N LYS A 75 6.51 -7.66 -10.15
CA LYS A 75 7.89 -7.17 -10.08
C LYS A 75 7.85 -5.65 -10.13
N ARG A 76 8.42 -4.98 -9.13
CA ARG A 76 8.25 -3.54 -8.92
C ARG A 76 9.56 -2.84 -8.64
N ILE A 77 9.57 -1.52 -8.81
CA ILE A 77 10.68 -0.66 -8.39
C ILE A 77 10.13 0.40 -7.44
N ALA A 78 10.85 0.70 -6.37
CA ALA A 78 10.62 1.86 -5.51
C ALA A 78 11.87 2.75 -5.54
N VAL A 79 11.70 4.03 -5.87
CA VAL A 79 12.83 4.96 -6.00
C VAL A 79 12.83 6.00 -4.89
N THR A 80 13.96 6.66 -4.71
CA THR A 80 14.08 7.85 -3.84
C THR A 80 12.92 8.80 -4.09
N PRO A 81 12.32 9.43 -3.05
CA PRO A 81 11.29 10.44 -3.24
C PRO A 81 11.71 11.49 -4.27
N VAL A 82 10.97 11.56 -5.38
CA VAL A 82 11.35 12.36 -6.56
C VAL A 82 11.44 13.85 -6.24
N SER A 83 10.70 14.34 -5.24
CA SER A 83 10.83 15.73 -4.78
C SER A 83 12.26 16.13 -4.42
N ILE A 84 13.08 15.18 -3.95
CA ILE A 84 14.49 15.42 -3.62
C ILE A 84 15.33 15.63 -4.88
N LEU A 85 15.00 14.94 -5.97
CA LEU A 85 15.72 15.04 -7.25
C LEU A 85 15.35 16.32 -8.02
N THR A 86 14.17 16.87 -7.76
CA THR A 86 13.68 18.09 -8.42
C THR A 86 14.11 19.36 -7.70
N GLU A 87 14.65 19.24 -6.49
CA GLU A 87 15.04 20.41 -5.69
C GLU A 87 16.19 21.18 -6.38
N GLY A 88 15.90 22.43 -6.75
CA GLY A 88 16.83 23.28 -7.50
C GLY A 88 17.03 22.94 -8.98
N ALA A 89 16.42 21.88 -9.50
CA ALA A 89 16.46 21.54 -10.91
C ALA A 89 15.47 22.40 -11.72
N ARG A 90 15.89 22.93 -12.86
CA ARG A 90 15.02 23.68 -13.76
C ARG A 90 14.29 22.74 -14.73
N GLY A 91 13.00 22.94 -14.91
CA GLY A 91 12.16 22.16 -15.83
C GLY A 91 10.87 21.69 -15.15
N ASN A 92 10.06 20.93 -15.88
CA ASN A 92 8.78 20.44 -15.39
C ASN A 92 8.96 19.06 -14.71
N PRO A 93 8.62 18.91 -13.41
CA PRO A 93 8.72 17.62 -12.71
C PRO A 93 7.93 16.48 -13.38
N VAL A 94 6.86 16.79 -14.13
CA VAL A 94 6.07 15.79 -14.87
C VAL A 94 6.94 15.00 -15.86
N GLU A 95 7.90 15.66 -16.53
CA GLU A 95 8.80 15.02 -17.48
C GLU A 95 9.67 13.94 -16.82
N LEU A 96 10.12 14.19 -15.58
CA LEU A 96 10.86 13.18 -14.81
C LEU A 96 9.95 11.99 -14.43
N GLY A 97 8.69 12.26 -14.04
CA GLY A 97 7.70 11.20 -13.81
C GLY A 97 7.47 10.33 -15.04
N GLN A 98 7.33 10.96 -16.21
CA GLN A 98 7.17 10.26 -17.49
C GLN A 98 8.43 9.44 -17.87
N ALA A 99 9.63 9.96 -17.62
CA ALA A 99 10.88 9.24 -17.86
C ALA A 99 11.00 7.99 -16.95
N ILE A 100 10.61 8.10 -15.68
CA ILE A 100 10.56 6.97 -14.73
C ILE A 100 9.54 5.91 -15.21
N ASP A 101 8.34 6.32 -15.62
CA ASP A 101 7.31 5.42 -16.17
C ASP A 101 7.80 4.70 -17.42
N GLN A 102 8.45 5.41 -18.32
CA GLN A 102 9.04 4.84 -19.54
C GLN A 102 10.12 3.79 -19.21
N SER A 103 11.03 4.10 -18.28
CA SER A 103 12.04 3.14 -17.82
C SER A 103 11.41 1.89 -17.19
N ALA A 104 10.37 2.06 -16.38
CA ALA A 104 9.61 0.94 -15.80
C ALA A 104 9.00 0.03 -16.89
N ARG A 105 8.52 0.63 -17.98
CA ARG A 105 7.97 -0.08 -19.13
C ARG A 105 9.06 -0.84 -19.89
N GLU A 106 10.21 -0.23 -20.10
CA GLU A 106 11.36 -0.81 -20.83
C GLU A 106 11.98 -2.00 -20.09
N VAL A 107 12.13 -1.91 -18.76
CA VAL A 107 12.61 -3.05 -17.94
C VAL A 107 11.50 -4.07 -17.62
N GLY A 108 10.25 -3.80 -17.97
CA GLY A 108 9.13 -4.74 -17.88
C GLY A 108 8.55 -4.92 -16.50
N VAL A 109 8.82 -4.01 -15.53
CA VAL A 109 8.20 -4.07 -14.20
C VAL A 109 6.74 -3.60 -14.23
N ASP A 110 5.93 -4.12 -13.32
CA ASP A 110 4.50 -3.82 -13.29
C ASP A 110 4.20 -2.40 -12.81
N PHE A 111 4.94 -1.93 -11.79
CA PHE A 111 4.78 -0.60 -11.21
C PHE A 111 6.12 -0.01 -10.77
N VAL A 112 6.17 1.32 -10.70
CA VAL A 112 7.26 2.07 -10.10
C VAL A 112 6.71 3.13 -9.12
N GLY A 113 7.14 3.07 -7.86
CA GLY A 113 6.78 4.03 -6.82
C GLY A 113 7.92 5.00 -6.54
N GLY A 114 7.58 6.11 -5.89
CA GLY A 114 8.56 7.14 -5.49
C GLY A 114 8.30 8.52 -6.09
N TYR A 115 7.24 8.72 -6.88
CA TYR A 115 6.81 10.08 -7.22
C TYR A 115 6.19 10.73 -6.00
N SER A 116 7.04 11.03 -5.02
CA SER A 116 6.66 11.24 -3.61
C SER A 116 7.39 12.42 -2.99
N ALA A 117 6.79 12.99 -1.92
CA ALA A 117 7.42 14.00 -1.07
C ALA A 117 7.09 13.76 0.42
N LEU A 118 8.00 14.20 1.30
CA LEU A 118 7.90 14.09 2.75
C LEU A 118 7.61 15.46 3.37
N VAL A 119 6.36 15.88 3.35
CA VAL A 119 5.94 17.26 3.65
C VAL A 119 5.31 17.45 5.04
N HIS A 120 5.54 16.52 5.95
CA HIS A 120 4.95 16.51 7.29
C HIS A 120 5.39 17.69 8.18
N LYS A 121 6.48 18.37 7.86
CA LYS A 121 6.93 19.57 8.61
C LYS A 121 6.70 20.88 7.87
N GLY A 122 6.52 20.84 6.58
CA GLY A 122 6.34 22.00 5.71
C GLY A 122 6.69 21.64 4.28
N LEU A 123 6.65 22.61 3.39
CA LEU A 123 7.06 22.49 2.01
C LEU A 123 8.08 23.58 1.68
N THR A 124 9.09 23.22 0.89
CA THR A 124 9.94 24.19 0.19
C THR A 124 9.19 24.71 -1.05
N ASP A 125 9.70 25.78 -1.69
CA ASP A 125 9.11 26.28 -2.93
C ASP A 125 9.14 25.20 -4.03
N SER A 126 10.25 24.49 -4.15
CA SER A 126 10.41 23.39 -5.11
C SER A 126 9.48 22.20 -4.82
N GLU A 127 9.31 21.83 -3.55
CA GLU A 127 8.32 20.81 -3.18
C GLU A 127 6.89 21.26 -3.46
N SER A 128 6.60 22.55 -3.40
CA SER A 128 5.30 23.11 -3.78
C SER A 128 5.02 22.92 -5.27
N GLU A 129 6.01 23.19 -6.13
CA GLU A 129 5.90 22.95 -7.59
C GLU A 129 5.77 21.44 -7.89
N PHE A 130 6.57 20.61 -7.21
CA PHE A 130 6.47 19.16 -7.33
C PHE A 130 5.08 18.67 -6.94
N PHE A 131 4.53 19.15 -5.82
CA PHE A 131 3.21 18.79 -5.33
C PHE A 131 2.12 19.04 -6.37
N ASP A 132 2.15 20.20 -7.01
CA ASP A 132 1.17 20.59 -8.03
C ASP A 132 1.33 19.79 -9.35
N SER A 133 2.48 19.15 -9.57
CA SER A 133 2.73 18.30 -10.73
C SER A 133 2.13 16.88 -10.61
N ILE A 134 1.81 16.41 -9.40
CA ILE A 134 1.39 15.03 -9.14
C ILE A 134 0.14 14.61 -9.94
N PRO A 135 -0.95 15.42 -10.01
CA PRO A 135 -2.15 15.02 -10.75
C PRO A 135 -1.86 14.77 -12.23
N GLU A 136 -1.07 15.62 -12.87
CA GLU A 136 -0.70 15.48 -14.28
C GLU A 136 0.24 14.30 -14.50
N ALA A 137 1.26 14.13 -13.66
CA ALA A 137 2.20 13.02 -13.75
C ALA A 137 1.47 11.67 -13.66
N LEU A 138 0.56 11.52 -12.67
CA LEU A 138 -0.19 10.28 -12.51
C LEU A 138 -1.25 10.08 -13.61
N ALA A 139 -1.85 11.13 -14.14
CA ALA A 139 -2.82 11.02 -15.24
C ALA A 139 -2.16 10.65 -16.58
N SER A 140 -0.92 11.13 -16.83
CA SER A 140 -0.19 10.92 -18.09
C SER A 140 0.67 9.65 -18.13
N THR A 141 0.75 8.89 -17.04
CA THR A 141 1.57 7.68 -16.91
C THR A 141 0.71 6.45 -16.60
N GLU A 142 1.27 5.25 -16.79
CA GLU A 142 0.56 3.99 -16.54
C GLU A 142 1.04 3.28 -15.27
N ARG A 143 2.36 3.20 -15.08
CA ARG A 143 3.02 2.41 -14.02
C ARG A 143 3.51 3.25 -12.85
N LEU A 144 3.63 4.57 -13.05
CA LEU A 144 4.08 5.49 -12.04
C LEU A 144 3.06 5.62 -10.90
N CYS A 145 3.55 5.45 -9.67
CA CYS A 145 2.78 5.64 -8.44
C CYS A 145 3.44 6.71 -7.57
N GLY A 146 2.61 7.41 -6.80
CA GLY A 146 3.08 8.51 -5.96
C GLY A 146 2.49 8.51 -4.56
N SER A 147 3.14 9.23 -3.65
CA SER A 147 2.65 9.40 -2.29
C SER A 147 3.11 10.70 -1.65
N LEU A 148 2.37 11.13 -0.64
CA LEU A 148 2.73 12.26 0.21
C LEU A 148 2.66 11.86 1.68
N ASN A 149 3.75 12.04 2.42
CA ASN A 149 3.74 11.88 3.87
C ASN A 149 3.47 13.23 4.52
N VAL A 150 2.23 13.47 4.98
CA VAL A 150 1.77 14.77 5.49
C VAL A 150 1.76 14.86 7.02
N ALA A 151 2.01 13.75 7.70
CA ALA A 151 1.96 13.68 9.15
C ALA A 151 2.99 12.70 9.72
N THR A 152 3.47 12.96 10.92
CA THR A 152 4.22 12.00 11.73
C THR A 152 3.90 12.20 13.21
N THR A 153 4.04 11.13 14.00
CA THR A 153 3.85 11.21 15.45
C THR A 153 4.74 12.30 16.07
N ARG A 154 5.96 12.51 15.53
CA ARG A 154 6.90 13.53 16.03
C ARG A 154 6.60 14.95 15.57
N ALA A 155 5.96 15.13 14.42
CA ALA A 155 5.70 16.45 13.84
C ALA A 155 4.24 16.89 13.99
N GLY A 156 3.33 15.99 14.26
CA GLY A 156 1.89 16.24 14.14
C GLY A 156 1.42 16.18 12.69
N ILE A 157 0.35 16.87 12.37
CA ILE A 157 -0.30 16.84 11.05
C ILE A 157 -0.14 18.20 10.37
N ASN A 158 0.38 18.22 9.16
CA ASN A 158 0.44 19.42 8.32
C ASN A 158 -0.90 19.63 7.61
N MET A 159 -1.78 20.44 8.21
CA MET A 159 -3.15 20.66 7.70
C MET A 159 -3.17 21.46 6.40
N ASP A 160 -2.15 22.30 6.14
CA ASP A 160 -2.03 23.00 4.85
C ASP A 160 -1.75 22.00 3.71
N ALA A 161 -0.87 21.04 3.96
CA ALA A 161 -0.62 19.94 3.01
C ALA A 161 -1.89 19.06 2.85
N VAL A 162 -2.57 18.69 3.93
CA VAL A 162 -3.82 17.90 3.90
C VAL A 162 -4.88 18.60 3.04
N ALA A 163 -5.09 19.90 3.20
CA ALA A 163 -6.03 20.66 2.39
C ALA A 163 -5.65 20.67 0.89
N ARG A 164 -4.34 20.73 0.58
CA ARG A 164 -3.85 20.63 -0.81
C ARG A 164 -4.06 19.24 -1.38
N VAL A 165 -3.84 18.18 -0.59
CA VAL A 165 -4.07 16.77 -1.02
C VAL A 165 -5.53 16.56 -1.41
N GLY A 166 -6.50 17.10 -0.67
CA GLY A 166 -7.91 17.02 -1.07
C GLY A 166 -8.16 17.59 -2.47
N ARG A 167 -7.57 18.75 -2.79
CA ARG A 167 -7.66 19.36 -4.13
C ARG A 167 -6.89 18.54 -5.19
N LEU A 168 -5.71 18.04 -4.85
CA LEU A 168 -4.90 17.18 -5.72
C LEU A 168 -5.68 15.93 -6.14
N ILE A 169 -6.33 15.24 -5.20
CA ILE A 169 -7.14 14.05 -5.47
C ILE A 169 -8.31 14.39 -6.40
N LYS A 170 -8.98 15.52 -6.18
CA LYS A 170 -10.05 15.97 -7.07
C LYS A 170 -9.56 16.25 -8.49
N ASP A 171 -8.42 16.93 -8.66
CA ASP A 171 -7.82 17.21 -9.97
C ASP A 171 -7.38 15.92 -10.65
N ALA A 172 -6.71 15.00 -9.94
CA ALA A 172 -6.30 13.70 -10.47
C ALA A 172 -7.50 12.85 -10.95
N ALA A 173 -8.59 12.84 -10.17
CA ALA A 173 -9.82 12.14 -10.54
C ALA A 173 -10.43 12.75 -11.81
N GLU A 174 -10.52 14.08 -11.90
CA GLU A 174 -11.10 14.77 -13.05
C GLU A 174 -10.27 14.59 -14.32
N ARG A 175 -8.93 14.62 -14.23
CA ARG A 175 -8.02 14.35 -15.35
C ARG A 175 -8.14 12.93 -15.92
N THR A 176 -8.67 12.00 -15.12
CA THR A 176 -8.86 10.59 -15.52
C THR A 176 -10.32 10.16 -15.43
N ARG A 177 -11.26 11.09 -15.61
CA ARG A 177 -12.69 10.86 -15.49
C ARG A 177 -13.23 9.78 -16.43
N ASP A 178 -12.67 9.70 -17.63
CA ASP A 178 -12.98 8.68 -18.64
C ASP A 178 -12.56 7.27 -18.25
N ARG A 179 -11.67 7.17 -17.26
CA ARG A 179 -11.17 5.92 -16.68
C ARG A 179 -11.53 5.80 -15.18
N GLY A 180 -12.64 6.42 -14.75
CA GLY A 180 -13.16 6.29 -13.38
C GLY A 180 -12.29 6.89 -12.28
N GLY A 181 -11.41 7.85 -12.59
CA GLY A 181 -10.54 8.47 -11.60
C GLY A 181 -9.29 7.64 -11.26
N ILE A 182 -8.84 6.77 -12.17
CA ILE A 182 -7.76 5.78 -11.95
C ILE A 182 -6.45 6.39 -11.43
N ALA A 183 -6.14 7.66 -11.72
CA ALA A 183 -4.95 8.32 -11.19
C ALA A 183 -4.95 8.33 -9.64
N CYS A 184 -6.13 8.39 -9.01
CA CYS A 184 -6.26 8.31 -7.55
C CYS A 184 -5.91 6.92 -6.99
N ALA A 185 -6.11 5.84 -7.75
CA ALA A 185 -5.70 4.49 -7.34
C ALA A 185 -4.16 4.33 -7.28
N LYS A 186 -3.42 5.22 -7.94
CA LYS A 186 -1.96 5.26 -7.97
C LYS A 186 -1.35 6.24 -6.95
N PHE A 187 -2.17 6.85 -6.10
CA PHE A 187 -1.75 7.87 -5.14
C PHE A 187 -2.16 7.52 -3.71
N VAL A 188 -1.23 7.70 -2.77
CA VAL A 188 -1.45 7.47 -1.34
C VAL A 188 -0.99 8.65 -0.50
N CYS A 189 -1.82 9.06 0.47
CA CYS A 189 -1.45 10.03 1.50
C CYS A 189 -1.17 9.32 2.82
N PHE A 190 -0.04 9.62 3.47
CA PHE A 190 0.44 8.91 4.65
C PHE A 190 0.57 9.77 5.90
N ALA A 191 0.39 9.12 7.05
CA ALA A 191 1.08 9.43 8.31
C ALA A 191 2.10 8.34 8.62
N ASN A 192 3.28 8.74 9.14
CA ASN A 192 4.35 7.82 9.52
C ASN A 192 4.70 6.81 8.41
N ALA A 193 4.86 7.28 7.18
CA ALA A 193 5.20 6.43 6.05
C ALA A 193 6.47 5.62 6.33
N VAL A 194 6.45 4.34 6.00
CA VAL A 194 7.63 3.46 6.07
C VAL A 194 8.45 3.59 4.79
N GLU A 195 9.78 3.56 4.93
CA GLU A 195 10.71 3.85 3.85
C GLU A 195 11.13 2.62 3.04
N ASP A 196 10.74 1.44 3.49
CA ASP A 196 11.10 0.13 2.94
C ASP A 196 9.88 -0.67 2.43
N ASN A 197 8.72 -0.03 2.34
CA ASN A 197 7.47 -0.67 1.92
C ASN A 197 7.57 -1.24 0.50
N PRO A 198 7.36 -2.57 0.29
CA PRO A 198 7.35 -3.17 -1.03
C PRO A 198 6.03 -3.05 -1.78
N PHE A 199 4.94 -2.64 -1.09
CA PHE A 199 3.61 -2.57 -1.68
C PHE A 199 3.34 -1.21 -2.32
N MET A 200 2.84 -1.22 -3.56
CA MET A 200 2.30 -0.04 -4.24
C MET A 200 0.88 0.29 -3.68
N ALA A 201 0.39 1.52 -3.78
CA ALA A 201 0.88 2.64 -4.59
C ALA A 201 1.86 3.56 -3.85
N GLY A 202 2.01 3.45 -2.56
CA GLY A 202 2.75 4.38 -1.73
C GLY A 202 4.22 4.07 -1.50
N ALA A 203 4.76 3.01 -2.12
CA ALA A 203 6.15 2.64 -1.96
C ALA A 203 7.12 3.73 -2.43
N PHE A 204 8.18 3.92 -1.67
CA PHE A 204 9.36 4.69 -2.07
C PHE A 204 10.61 4.12 -1.37
N HIS A 205 11.78 4.45 -1.88
CA HIS A 205 13.05 4.05 -1.31
C HIS A 205 13.58 5.16 -0.41
N GLY A 206 13.75 4.86 0.87
CA GLY A 206 14.13 5.84 1.89
C GLY A 206 15.51 6.46 1.69
N ILE A 207 15.70 7.64 2.24
CA ILE A 207 16.97 8.37 2.13
C ILE A 207 18.08 7.67 2.92
N GLY A 208 17.73 6.97 4.00
CA GLY A 208 18.65 6.21 4.85
C GLY A 208 19.01 4.83 4.32
N GLU A 209 18.34 4.38 3.27
CA GLU A 209 18.54 3.06 2.68
C GLU A 209 19.83 2.95 1.85
N ALA A 210 20.26 1.70 1.59
CA ALA A 210 21.40 1.41 0.73
C ALA A 210 21.15 1.81 -0.73
N GLU A 211 22.20 1.76 -1.57
CA GLU A 211 22.12 2.09 -3.00
C GLU A 211 21.03 1.32 -3.74
N ALA A 212 20.92 0.03 -3.44
CA ALA A 212 19.85 -0.84 -3.92
C ALA A 212 19.58 -1.94 -2.91
N VAL A 213 18.30 -2.32 -2.73
CA VAL A 213 17.85 -3.41 -1.87
C VAL A 213 16.68 -4.15 -2.54
N LEU A 214 16.50 -5.42 -2.20
CA LEU A 214 15.31 -6.20 -2.59
C LEU A 214 14.39 -6.35 -1.40
N ASN A 215 13.17 -5.86 -1.50
CA ASN A 215 12.10 -6.04 -0.53
C ASN A 215 11.03 -6.97 -1.11
N VAL A 216 10.51 -7.87 -0.30
CA VAL A 216 9.54 -8.88 -0.76
C VAL A 216 8.25 -8.76 0.03
N GLY A 217 7.13 -8.70 -0.67
CA GLY A 217 5.80 -8.75 -0.09
C GLY A 217 5.18 -10.13 -0.26
N VAL A 218 4.85 -10.76 0.86
CA VAL A 218 4.18 -12.07 0.90
C VAL A 218 2.72 -11.87 1.26
N SER A 219 1.84 -12.60 0.57
CA SER A 219 0.40 -12.57 0.85
C SER A 219 -0.18 -13.96 0.97
N GLY A 220 -1.24 -14.10 1.74
CA GLY A 220 -1.90 -15.38 1.92
C GLY A 220 -3.20 -15.28 2.73
N PRO A 221 -4.12 -14.33 2.42
CA PRO A 221 -5.44 -14.30 3.05
C PRO A 221 -6.18 -15.63 2.84
N GLY A 222 -6.08 -16.21 1.64
CA GLY A 222 -6.69 -17.48 1.32
C GLY A 222 -6.22 -18.64 2.19
N VAL A 223 -4.92 -18.71 2.48
CA VAL A 223 -4.36 -19.73 3.38
C VAL A 223 -4.94 -19.59 4.79
N VAL A 224 -4.98 -18.36 5.30
CA VAL A 224 -5.54 -18.06 6.63
C VAL A 224 -7.04 -18.31 6.66
N ASN A 225 -7.79 -17.86 5.64
CA ASN A 225 -9.23 -18.10 5.52
C ASN A 225 -9.55 -19.58 5.51
N HIS A 226 -8.84 -20.37 4.71
CA HIS A 226 -9.01 -21.81 4.67
C HIS A 226 -8.82 -22.44 6.06
N ALA A 227 -7.75 -22.09 6.74
CA ALA A 227 -7.44 -22.67 8.05
C ALA A 227 -8.47 -22.28 9.12
N VAL A 228 -8.92 -21.01 9.14
CA VAL A 228 -9.94 -20.54 10.09
C VAL A 228 -11.28 -21.26 9.84
N ARG A 229 -11.69 -21.42 8.57
CA ARG A 229 -12.93 -22.15 8.21
C ARG A 229 -12.92 -23.63 8.59
N HIS A 230 -11.75 -24.26 8.70
CA HIS A 230 -11.59 -25.66 9.05
C HIS A 230 -11.16 -25.90 10.52
N ALA A 231 -10.95 -24.82 11.27
CA ALA A 231 -10.76 -24.91 12.71
C ALA A 231 -12.07 -25.32 13.41
N ASP A 232 -11.97 -25.84 14.62
CA ASP A 232 -13.14 -26.09 15.46
C ASP A 232 -13.87 -24.74 15.68
N PRO A 233 -15.17 -24.62 15.36
CA PRO A 233 -15.92 -23.38 15.55
C PRO A 233 -16.00 -22.95 17.01
N ASP A 234 -15.83 -23.85 17.96
CA ASP A 234 -15.83 -23.57 19.40
C ASP A 234 -14.40 -23.32 19.95
N LEU A 235 -13.38 -23.26 19.07
CA LEU A 235 -11.99 -23.01 19.47
C LEU A 235 -11.87 -21.63 20.14
N PRO A 236 -11.29 -21.50 21.34
CA PRO A 236 -11.04 -20.22 21.97
C PRO A 236 -10.20 -19.28 21.11
N LEU A 237 -10.46 -17.96 21.17
CA LEU A 237 -9.79 -16.97 20.31
C LEU A 237 -8.27 -16.92 20.49
N ASP A 238 -7.75 -17.20 21.65
CA ASP A 238 -6.30 -17.32 21.90
C ASP A 238 -5.70 -18.54 21.22
N GLU A 239 -6.39 -19.66 21.19
CA GLU A 239 -5.95 -20.85 20.44
C GLU A 239 -6.08 -20.63 18.94
N LEU A 240 -7.13 -19.96 18.47
CA LEU A 240 -7.26 -19.56 17.07
C LEU A 240 -6.13 -18.62 16.63
N ALA A 241 -5.73 -17.67 17.47
CA ALA A 241 -4.58 -16.80 17.23
C ALA A 241 -3.28 -17.60 17.07
N GLU A 242 -3.09 -18.67 17.84
CA GLU A 242 -1.93 -19.57 17.69
C GLU A 242 -1.94 -20.34 16.36
N VAL A 243 -3.11 -20.75 15.86
CA VAL A 243 -3.26 -21.34 14.53
C VAL A 243 -2.81 -20.35 13.46
N ILE A 244 -3.34 -19.12 13.48
CA ILE A 244 -2.99 -18.05 12.53
C ILE A 244 -1.49 -17.72 12.59
N LYS A 245 -0.93 -17.58 13.78
CA LYS A 245 0.49 -17.31 13.99
C LYS A 245 1.40 -18.38 13.38
N LYS A 246 1.05 -19.66 13.53
CA LYS A 246 1.82 -20.79 12.93
C LYS A 246 1.77 -20.74 11.40
N LEU A 247 0.64 -20.38 10.82
CA LEU A 247 0.52 -20.21 9.36
C LEU A 247 1.34 -19.03 8.87
N ALA A 248 1.22 -17.88 9.54
CA ALA A 248 2.00 -16.69 9.23
C ALA A 248 3.52 -16.97 9.27
N PHE A 249 3.98 -17.79 10.22
CA PHE A 249 5.37 -18.27 10.25
C PHE A 249 5.73 -19.04 8.98
N LYS A 250 4.90 -19.97 8.51
CA LYS A 250 5.17 -20.76 7.29
C LYS A 250 5.19 -19.89 6.04
N LEU A 251 4.21 -18.97 5.90
CA LEU A 251 4.15 -18.00 4.81
C LEU A 251 5.42 -17.14 4.76
N ALA A 252 5.85 -16.65 5.90
CA ALA A 252 7.07 -15.84 6.01
C ALA A 252 8.32 -16.62 5.58
N ARG A 253 8.44 -17.89 5.96
CA ARG A 253 9.58 -18.75 5.53
C ARG A 253 9.62 -18.95 4.03
N ALA A 254 8.47 -19.12 3.38
CA ALA A 254 8.39 -19.21 1.91
C ALA A 254 8.84 -17.91 1.24
N GLY A 255 8.39 -16.77 1.75
CA GLY A 255 8.81 -15.46 1.25
C GLY A 255 10.30 -15.19 1.42
N GLU A 256 10.85 -15.52 2.55
CA GLU A 256 12.30 -15.37 2.81
C GLU A 256 13.15 -16.22 1.87
N LEU A 257 12.70 -17.42 1.53
CA LEU A 257 13.40 -18.29 0.56
C LEU A 257 13.50 -17.59 -0.81
N VAL A 258 12.38 -17.08 -1.32
CA VAL A 258 12.33 -16.33 -2.59
C VAL A 258 13.19 -15.07 -2.52
N ALA A 259 13.09 -14.30 -1.43
CA ALA A 259 13.84 -13.08 -1.23
C ALA A 259 15.36 -13.29 -1.28
N ARG A 260 15.86 -14.30 -0.55
CA ARG A 260 17.29 -14.62 -0.49
C ARG A 260 17.81 -15.15 -1.82
N GLU A 261 17.03 -15.96 -2.52
CA GLU A 261 17.42 -16.46 -3.84
C GLU A 261 17.46 -15.35 -4.89
N ALA A 262 16.49 -14.43 -4.88
CA ALA A 262 16.49 -13.25 -5.74
C ALA A 262 17.72 -12.36 -5.45
N ALA A 263 18.01 -12.09 -4.17
CA ALA A 263 19.17 -11.31 -3.74
C ALA A 263 20.48 -11.93 -4.24
N ARG A 264 20.63 -13.22 -4.10
CA ARG A 264 21.81 -13.96 -4.54
C ARG A 264 22.02 -13.89 -6.06
N ARG A 265 20.96 -14.13 -6.86
CA ARG A 265 21.05 -14.14 -8.34
C ARG A 265 21.25 -12.74 -8.92
N LEU A 266 20.65 -11.73 -8.34
CA LEU A 266 20.77 -10.35 -8.79
C LEU A 266 22.04 -9.66 -8.25
N GLY A 267 22.64 -10.18 -7.19
CA GLY A 267 23.76 -9.53 -6.50
C GLY A 267 23.36 -8.25 -5.76
N ILE A 268 22.08 -8.16 -5.35
CA ILE A 268 21.52 -7.02 -4.63
C ILE A 268 21.15 -7.49 -3.22
N PRO A 269 21.49 -6.76 -2.14
CA PRO A 269 21.16 -7.16 -0.78
C PRO A 269 19.66 -7.38 -0.57
N PHE A 270 19.31 -8.38 0.23
CA PHE A 270 17.96 -8.53 0.76
C PHE A 270 17.75 -7.51 1.88
N GLY A 271 16.71 -6.69 1.77
CA GLY A 271 16.28 -5.72 2.75
C GLY A 271 15.28 -6.32 3.73
N ILE A 272 14.00 -6.19 3.43
CA ILE A 272 12.94 -6.69 4.30
C ILE A 272 11.95 -7.61 3.57
N MET A 273 11.24 -8.37 4.39
CA MET A 273 10.05 -9.09 4.00
C MET A 273 8.84 -8.48 4.71
N ASP A 274 7.87 -8.08 3.95
CA ASP A 274 6.56 -7.65 4.43
C ASP A 274 5.58 -8.83 4.34
N LEU A 275 5.11 -9.29 5.50
CA LEU A 275 4.09 -10.30 5.59
C LEU A 275 2.74 -9.64 5.79
N SER A 276 2.01 -9.44 4.72
CA SER A 276 0.71 -8.79 4.74
C SER A 276 -0.36 -9.70 4.18
N LEU A 277 -1.50 -9.76 4.86
CA LEU A 277 -2.71 -10.34 4.28
C LEU A 277 -3.29 -9.28 3.32
N ALA A 278 -2.74 -9.23 2.12
CA ALA A 278 -3.17 -8.34 1.04
C ALA A 278 -4.12 -9.12 0.11
N PRO A 279 -5.43 -8.89 0.20
CA PRO A 279 -6.42 -9.69 -0.52
C PRO A 279 -6.38 -9.46 -2.03
N THR A 280 -7.13 -10.29 -2.76
CA THR A 280 -7.47 -10.09 -4.16
C THR A 280 -8.99 -10.12 -4.36
N PRO A 281 -9.50 -9.65 -5.51
CA PRO A 281 -10.93 -9.76 -5.82
C PRO A 281 -11.42 -11.21 -6.01
N VAL A 282 -10.55 -12.20 -5.84
CA VAL A 282 -10.90 -13.63 -5.98
C VAL A 282 -11.57 -14.11 -4.70
N PRO A 283 -12.76 -14.73 -4.80
CA PRO A 283 -13.42 -15.35 -3.65
C PRO A 283 -12.49 -16.35 -2.93
N GLY A 284 -12.47 -16.29 -1.60
CA GLY A 284 -11.60 -17.11 -0.78
C GLY A 284 -10.29 -16.42 -0.37
N ASP A 285 -9.80 -15.47 -1.16
CA ASP A 285 -8.59 -14.67 -0.86
C ASP A 285 -8.97 -13.29 -0.29
N SER A 286 -9.66 -13.28 0.85
CA SER A 286 -10.33 -12.11 1.42
C SER A 286 -10.10 -11.99 2.92
N VAL A 287 -9.72 -10.81 3.39
CA VAL A 287 -9.63 -10.48 4.82
C VAL A 287 -11.03 -10.39 5.45
N ALA A 288 -12.01 -9.86 4.72
CA ALA A 288 -13.38 -9.82 5.20
C ALA A 288 -13.94 -11.24 5.42
N GLU A 289 -13.67 -12.18 4.51
CA GLU A 289 -14.09 -13.56 4.67
C GLU A 289 -13.39 -14.27 5.84
N ILE A 290 -12.14 -13.89 6.19
CA ILE A 290 -11.48 -14.36 7.43
C ILE A 290 -12.27 -13.90 8.65
N LEU A 291 -12.68 -12.63 8.69
CA LEU A 291 -13.48 -12.11 9.79
C LEU A 291 -14.83 -12.85 9.90
N GLU A 292 -15.49 -13.10 8.77
CA GLU A 292 -16.73 -13.87 8.74
C GLU A 292 -16.51 -15.32 9.22
N ALA A 293 -15.40 -15.95 8.83
CA ALA A 293 -15.04 -17.30 9.28
C ALA A 293 -14.73 -17.37 10.80
N ILE A 294 -14.26 -16.27 11.40
CA ILE A 294 -14.08 -16.18 12.87
C ILE A 294 -15.43 -16.21 13.62
N GLY A 295 -16.55 -15.92 12.93
CA GLY A 295 -17.89 -16.06 13.52
C GLY A 295 -18.78 -14.84 13.36
N PHE A 296 -18.51 -13.95 12.40
CA PHE A 296 -19.38 -12.82 12.08
C PHE A 296 -20.28 -13.14 10.89
N GLU A 297 -21.54 -12.72 10.96
CA GLU A 297 -22.48 -12.84 9.82
C GLU A 297 -21.99 -12.04 8.61
N ARG A 298 -21.42 -10.85 8.88
CA ARG A 298 -20.85 -9.98 7.86
C ARG A 298 -19.69 -9.14 8.40
N ALA A 299 -18.65 -8.96 7.60
CA ALA A 299 -17.57 -8.02 7.89
C ALA A 299 -18.16 -6.60 8.04
N GLY A 300 -17.77 -5.88 9.11
CA GLY A 300 -18.38 -4.60 9.49
C GLY A 300 -19.26 -4.69 10.74
N ALA A 301 -19.75 -5.86 11.13
CA ALA A 301 -20.51 -6.05 12.37
C ALA A 301 -19.72 -5.62 13.61
N HIS A 302 -20.42 -5.33 14.72
CA HIS A 302 -19.77 -5.06 16.00
C HIS A 302 -18.91 -6.25 16.44
N GLY A 303 -17.71 -5.96 16.95
CA GLY A 303 -16.69 -6.97 17.30
C GLY A 303 -15.63 -7.19 16.20
N THR A 304 -15.89 -6.89 14.93
CA THR A 304 -14.92 -7.09 13.84
C THR A 304 -13.64 -6.26 14.01
N THR A 305 -13.67 -5.11 14.69
CA THR A 305 -12.45 -4.36 15.04
C THR A 305 -11.56 -5.16 15.99
N ALA A 306 -12.13 -5.85 16.98
CA ALA A 306 -11.36 -6.69 17.91
C ALA A 306 -10.79 -7.94 17.21
N ALA A 307 -11.57 -8.57 16.33
CA ALA A 307 -11.10 -9.69 15.53
C ALA A 307 -9.98 -9.30 14.55
N LEU A 308 -10.08 -8.12 13.93
CA LEU A 308 -9.02 -7.58 13.06
C LEU A 308 -7.73 -7.28 13.84
N ALA A 309 -7.86 -6.80 15.09
CA ALA A 309 -6.71 -6.61 15.98
C ALA A 309 -6.01 -7.94 16.28
N LEU A 310 -6.77 -8.98 16.63
CA LEU A 310 -6.26 -10.33 16.83
C LEU A 310 -5.55 -10.85 15.59
N LEU A 311 -6.17 -10.74 14.42
CA LEU A 311 -5.63 -11.18 13.14
C LEU A 311 -4.30 -10.49 12.82
N THR A 312 -4.26 -9.16 12.90
CA THR A 312 -3.06 -8.35 12.62
C THR A 312 -1.91 -8.71 13.57
N ASP A 313 -2.19 -8.86 14.86
CA ASP A 313 -1.18 -9.19 15.87
C ASP A 313 -0.64 -10.62 15.68
N ALA A 314 -1.50 -11.60 15.41
CA ALA A 314 -1.10 -12.98 15.16
C ALA A 314 -0.19 -13.09 13.91
N VAL A 315 -0.53 -12.38 12.82
CA VAL A 315 0.28 -12.33 11.60
C VAL A 315 1.65 -11.71 11.87
N LYS A 316 1.70 -10.57 12.55
CA LYS A 316 2.97 -9.91 12.92
C LYS A 316 3.86 -10.80 13.80
N LYS A 317 3.29 -11.46 14.79
CA LYS A 317 4.02 -12.41 15.66
C LYS A 317 4.58 -13.58 14.86
N GLY A 318 3.81 -14.15 13.96
CA GLY A 318 4.26 -15.25 13.09
C GLY A 318 5.41 -14.84 12.18
N GLY A 319 5.30 -13.68 11.52
CA GLY A 319 6.36 -13.10 10.70
C GLY A 319 7.66 -12.86 11.48
N ALA A 320 7.57 -12.16 12.62
CA ALA A 320 8.73 -11.86 13.47
C ALA A 320 9.43 -13.10 14.02
N MET A 321 8.71 -14.19 14.22
CA MET A 321 9.32 -15.48 14.61
C MET A 321 10.02 -16.18 13.46
N ALA A 322 9.62 -15.93 12.22
CA ALA A 322 10.14 -16.60 11.03
C ALA A 322 11.42 -15.97 10.50
N SER A 323 11.54 -14.66 10.58
CA SER A 323 12.64 -13.88 10.00
C SER A 323 13.02 -12.70 10.86
N SER A 324 14.32 -12.38 10.91
CA SER A 324 14.82 -11.15 11.52
C SER A 324 14.70 -9.93 10.60
N SER A 325 14.30 -10.14 9.36
CA SER A 325 14.19 -9.09 8.31
C SER A 325 12.73 -8.77 7.99
N VAL A 326 11.85 -8.76 9.00
CA VAL A 326 10.45 -8.35 8.83
C VAL A 326 10.37 -6.83 8.91
N GLY A 327 9.68 -6.21 7.96
CA GLY A 327 9.53 -4.76 7.86
C GLY A 327 8.27 -4.37 7.10
N GLY A 328 8.29 -3.20 6.49
CA GLY A 328 7.18 -2.67 5.71
C GLY A 328 5.93 -2.42 6.55
N MET A 329 4.78 -2.80 6.03
CA MET A 329 3.46 -2.62 6.63
C MET A 329 2.81 -3.94 7.07
N SER A 330 3.60 -4.93 7.45
CA SER A 330 3.13 -6.28 7.84
C SER A 330 1.84 -6.28 8.68
N GLY A 331 0.91 -7.20 8.36
CA GLY A 331 -0.37 -7.36 9.06
C GLY A 331 -1.55 -7.57 8.11
N ALA A 332 -2.76 -7.16 8.49
CA ALA A 332 -3.94 -7.28 7.64
C ALA A 332 -4.22 -5.97 6.88
N PHE A 333 -4.39 -6.06 5.56
CA PHE A 333 -4.83 -4.99 4.68
C PHE A 333 -6.34 -5.02 4.50
N ILE A 334 -6.94 -3.85 4.30
CA ILE A 334 -8.40 -3.69 4.17
C ILE A 334 -8.80 -2.88 2.92
N PRO A 335 -8.23 -3.14 1.72
CA PRO A 335 -8.61 -2.42 0.51
C PRO A 335 -10.01 -2.84 0.07
N VAL A 336 -10.92 -1.87 -0.08
CA VAL A 336 -12.33 -2.18 -0.36
C VAL A 336 -12.51 -2.79 -1.74
N SER A 337 -11.84 -2.27 -2.78
CA SER A 337 -12.03 -2.77 -4.15
C SER A 337 -11.25 -4.06 -4.47
N GLU A 338 -10.22 -4.36 -3.68
CA GLU A 338 -9.32 -5.49 -3.93
C GLU A 338 -9.70 -6.73 -3.09
N ASP A 339 -10.83 -6.72 -2.37
CA ASP A 339 -11.27 -7.78 -1.45
C ASP A 339 -12.74 -8.13 -1.72
N ALA A 340 -13.00 -9.36 -2.19
CA ALA A 340 -14.35 -9.80 -2.55
C ALA A 340 -15.37 -9.65 -1.40
N GLY A 341 -14.97 -9.96 -0.17
CA GLY A 341 -15.82 -9.82 1.01
C GLY A 341 -16.04 -8.37 1.41
N MET A 342 -15.02 -7.49 1.28
CA MET A 342 -15.16 -6.04 1.53
C MET A 342 -16.10 -5.39 0.53
N ILE A 343 -15.98 -5.72 -0.77
CA ILE A 343 -16.86 -5.25 -1.82
C ILE A 343 -18.31 -5.57 -1.45
N GLU A 344 -18.58 -6.81 -1.08
CA GLU A 344 -19.94 -7.24 -0.73
C GLU A 344 -20.42 -6.60 0.58
N ALA A 345 -19.59 -6.53 1.61
CA ALA A 345 -19.94 -5.90 2.89
C ALA A 345 -20.28 -4.41 2.72
N ALA A 346 -19.52 -3.70 1.89
CA ALA A 346 -19.81 -2.30 1.56
C ALA A 346 -21.09 -2.17 0.71
N ARG A 347 -21.30 -3.07 -0.26
CA ARG A 347 -22.50 -3.08 -1.14
C ARG A 347 -23.78 -3.24 -0.34
N VAL A 348 -23.80 -4.09 0.68
CA VAL A 348 -24.99 -4.33 1.52
C VAL A 348 -25.09 -3.35 2.70
N GLY A 349 -24.16 -2.40 2.83
CA GLY A 349 -24.15 -1.40 3.89
C GLY A 349 -23.72 -1.91 5.28
N ALA A 350 -23.13 -3.10 5.36
CA ALA A 350 -22.53 -3.61 6.59
C ALA A 350 -21.20 -2.92 6.94
N LEU A 351 -20.46 -2.50 5.92
CA LEU A 351 -19.20 -1.78 6.04
C LEU A 351 -19.40 -0.32 5.63
N SER A 352 -19.22 0.61 6.55
CA SER A 352 -19.26 2.06 6.32
C SER A 352 -17.85 2.66 6.37
N LEU A 353 -17.70 3.91 5.92
CA LEU A 353 -16.44 4.63 5.98
C LEU A 353 -15.96 4.80 7.43
N GLU A 354 -16.85 5.15 8.36
CA GLU A 354 -16.55 5.29 9.79
C GLU A 354 -16.12 3.95 10.41
N LYS A 355 -16.64 2.83 9.90
CA LYS A 355 -16.20 1.51 10.33
C LYS A 355 -14.80 1.19 9.82
N LEU A 356 -14.49 1.57 8.57
CA LEU A 356 -13.14 1.48 8.03
C LEU A 356 -12.16 2.32 8.85
N GLU A 357 -12.50 3.57 9.19
CA GLU A 357 -11.69 4.43 10.06
C GLU A 357 -11.41 3.75 11.42
N ALA A 358 -12.42 3.16 12.04
CA ALA A 358 -12.23 2.41 13.29
C ALA A 358 -11.27 1.21 13.10
N TRP A 359 -11.36 0.51 11.98
CA TRP A 359 -10.47 -0.62 11.65
C TRP A 359 -9.04 -0.18 11.41
N THR A 360 -8.82 1.03 10.89
CA THR A 360 -7.47 1.54 10.64
C THR A 360 -6.66 1.76 11.90
N SER A 361 -7.30 1.84 13.06
CA SER A 361 -6.59 1.84 14.35
C SER A 361 -5.85 0.54 14.64
N VAL A 362 -6.26 -0.58 14.05
CA VAL A 362 -5.76 -1.93 14.31
C VAL A 362 -5.27 -2.69 13.07
N CYS A 363 -5.61 -2.26 11.86
CA CYS A 363 -5.08 -2.82 10.62
C CYS A 363 -3.62 -2.39 10.39
N SER A 364 -3.00 -2.84 9.31
CA SER A 364 -1.60 -2.49 9.01
C SER A 364 -1.43 -1.27 8.12
N VAL A 365 -2.45 -0.82 7.41
CA VAL A 365 -2.32 0.27 6.42
C VAL A 365 -3.19 1.48 6.76
N GLY A 366 -4.49 1.43 6.46
CA GLY A 366 -5.39 2.58 6.55
C GLY A 366 -6.62 2.39 5.67
N ILE A 367 -7.31 3.49 5.32
CA ILE A 367 -8.36 3.52 4.31
C ILE A 367 -7.73 3.26 2.95
N ASP A 368 -8.14 2.19 2.29
CA ASP A 368 -7.50 1.79 1.04
C ASP A 368 -8.53 1.43 -0.03
N MET A 369 -8.30 1.93 -1.26
CA MET A 369 -9.14 1.69 -2.44
C MET A 369 -10.64 1.92 -2.21
N VAL A 370 -10.96 3.02 -1.55
CA VAL A 370 -12.35 3.42 -1.27
C VAL A 370 -12.85 4.36 -2.35
N ALA A 371 -13.89 3.95 -3.06
CA ALA A 371 -14.58 4.77 -4.04
C ALA A 371 -15.71 5.59 -3.37
N VAL A 372 -15.74 6.89 -3.68
CA VAL A 372 -16.75 7.83 -3.16
C VAL A 372 -17.40 8.61 -4.31
N PRO A 373 -18.57 9.27 -4.10
CA PRO A 373 -19.18 10.09 -5.15
C PRO A 373 -18.22 11.11 -5.75
N GLY A 374 -18.25 11.26 -7.06
CA GLY A 374 -17.47 12.28 -7.75
C GLY A 374 -17.80 13.72 -7.31
N SER A 375 -19.00 13.93 -6.78
CA SER A 375 -19.46 15.19 -6.19
C SER A 375 -18.83 15.53 -4.82
N THR A 376 -18.15 14.57 -4.16
CA THR A 376 -17.47 14.80 -2.86
C THR A 376 -16.49 15.95 -2.96
N SER A 377 -16.59 16.94 -2.06
CA SER A 377 -15.74 18.14 -2.06
C SER A 377 -14.28 17.81 -1.68
N ALA A 378 -13.37 18.66 -2.13
CA ALA A 378 -11.96 18.56 -1.74
C ALA A 378 -11.78 18.68 -0.22
N GLU A 379 -12.60 19.51 0.43
CA GLU A 379 -12.59 19.71 1.88
C GLU A 379 -13.08 18.46 2.63
N THR A 380 -14.09 17.75 2.13
CA THR A 380 -14.53 16.48 2.72
C THR A 380 -13.46 15.40 2.59
N ILE A 381 -12.82 15.29 1.41
CA ILE A 381 -11.69 14.36 1.20
C ILE A 381 -10.53 14.71 2.16
N ALA A 382 -10.20 16.00 2.29
CA ALA A 382 -9.17 16.46 3.21
C ALA A 382 -9.52 16.16 4.68
N ALA A 383 -10.80 16.20 5.05
CA ALA A 383 -11.24 15.86 6.41
C ALA A 383 -11.09 14.36 6.69
N ILE A 384 -11.46 13.49 5.76
CA ILE A 384 -11.23 12.04 5.86
C ILE A 384 -9.72 11.75 6.01
N ILE A 385 -8.88 12.43 5.23
CA ILE A 385 -7.43 12.31 5.36
C ILE A 385 -6.97 12.78 6.76
N ALA A 386 -7.50 13.89 7.27
CA ALA A 386 -7.12 14.40 8.58
C ALA A 386 -7.45 13.42 9.71
N ASP A 387 -8.60 12.75 9.64
CA ASP A 387 -9.00 11.72 10.62
C ASP A 387 -8.05 10.53 10.60
N GLU A 388 -7.71 10.02 9.42
CA GLU A 388 -6.73 8.95 9.27
C GLU A 388 -5.32 9.35 9.76
N MET A 389 -4.88 10.58 9.45
CA MET A 389 -3.60 11.07 9.95
C MET A 389 -3.62 11.17 11.48
N ALA A 390 -4.75 11.56 12.09
CA ALA A 390 -4.90 11.61 13.55
C ALA A 390 -4.80 10.22 14.17
N ILE A 391 -5.45 9.21 13.59
CA ILE A 391 -5.34 7.81 14.02
C ILE A 391 -3.87 7.36 13.99
N GLY A 392 -3.17 7.59 12.88
CA GLY A 392 -1.76 7.21 12.73
C GLY A 392 -0.84 7.92 13.72
N VAL A 393 -0.98 9.24 13.85
CA VAL A 393 -0.17 10.07 14.74
C VAL A 393 -0.36 9.69 16.21
N MET A 394 -1.62 9.51 16.64
CA MET A 394 -1.94 9.19 18.04
C MET A 394 -1.52 7.78 18.44
N ASN A 395 -1.63 6.81 17.54
CA ASN A 395 -1.28 5.41 17.79
C ASN A 395 0.18 5.07 17.45
N ASN A 396 0.97 6.03 16.97
CA ASN A 396 2.35 5.82 16.50
C ASN A 396 2.45 4.66 15.50
N LYS A 397 1.55 4.66 14.54
CA LYS A 397 1.51 3.66 13.47
C LYS A 397 1.43 4.33 12.09
N THR A 398 1.82 3.62 11.05
CA THR A 398 1.54 4.05 9.68
C THR A 398 0.04 3.99 9.42
N THR A 399 -0.52 5.08 8.90
CA THR A 399 -1.84 5.10 8.27
C THR A 399 -1.74 5.70 6.88
N ALA A 400 -2.61 5.24 6.00
CA ALA A 400 -2.64 5.64 4.59
C ALA A 400 -4.07 5.94 4.16
N VAL A 401 -4.22 6.82 3.17
CA VAL A 401 -5.49 7.07 2.49
C VAL A 401 -5.30 6.95 1.00
N ARG A 402 -6.00 6.00 0.40
CA ARG A 402 -6.19 5.83 -1.04
C ARG A 402 -7.69 5.89 -1.34
N ILE A 403 -8.17 7.11 -1.61
CA ILE A 403 -9.58 7.41 -1.84
C ILE A 403 -9.79 7.90 -3.28
N ILE A 404 -10.86 7.46 -3.92
CA ILE A 404 -11.13 7.69 -5.34
C ILE A 404 -12.51 8.35 -5.47
N PRO A 405 -12.59 9.68 -5.63
CA PRO A 405 -13.84 10.33 -6.01
C PRO A 405 -14.11 10.05 -7.48
N VAL A 406 -15.13 9.24 -7.77
CA VAL A 406 -15.41 8.74 -9.13
C VAL A 406 -16.32 9.72 -9.88
N PRO A 407 -15.81 10.46 -10.89
CA PRO A 407 -16.59 11.47 -11.59
C PRO A 407 -17.85 10.88 -12.25
N GLY A 408 -19.01 11.48 -11.99
CA GLY A 408 -20.29 11.09 -12.55
C GLY A 408 -20.91 9.83 -11.95
N ARG A 409 -20.39 9.32 -10.83
CA ARG A 409 -20.98 8.22 -10.07
C ARG A 409 -21.50 8.71 -8.72
N GLU A 410 -22.56 8.06 -8.25
CA GLU A 410 -23.24 8.36 -7.00
C GLU A 410 -23.31 7.11 -6.10
N VAL A 411 -23.70 7.30 -4.85
CA VAL A 411 -23.82 6.22 -3.87
C VAL A 411 -24.67 5.07 -4.39
N GLY A 412 -24.14 3.86 -4.30
CA GLY A 412 -24.77 2.63 -4.78
C GLY A 412 -24.38 2.21 -6.20
N ASP A 413 -23.77 3.10 -6.98
CA ASP A 413 -23.13 2.70 -8.25
C ASP A 413 -21.92 1.80 -7.98
N MET A 414 -21.50 1.06 -9.01
CA MET A 414 -20.26 0.29 -9.02
C MET A 414 -19.26 0.92 -9.97
N ILE A 415 -17.99 0.83 -9.63
CA ILE A 415 -16.87 1.15 -10.51
C ILE A 415 -15.95 -0.05 -10.63
N GLU A 416 -15.47 -0.32 -11.84
CA GLU A 416 -14.47 -1.33 -12.11
C GLU A 416 -13.14 -0.69 -12.48
N PHE A 417 -12.07 -1.08 -11.76
CA PHE A 417 -10.70 -0.64 -12.02
C PHE A 417 -9.91 -1.68 -12.81
N GLY A 418 -10.37 -2.93 -12.79
CA GLY A 418 -9.77 -4.06 -13.49
C GLY A 418 -8.56 -4.69 -12.79
N GLY A 419 -8.24 -5.93 -13.21
CA GLY A 419 -7.10 -6.69 -12.68
C GLY A 419 -7.12 -6.84 -11.16
N LEU A 420 -5.98 -6.66 -10.52
CA LEU A 420 -5.85 -6.75 -9.06
C LEU A 420 -6.51 -5.57 -8.32
N LEU A 421 -6.78 -4.44 -8.99
CA LEU A 421 -7.46 -3.30 -8.37
C LEU A 421 -8.96 -3.53 -8.18
N GLY A 422 -9.52 -4.54 -8.86
CA GLY A 422 -10.87 -5.03 -8.70
C GLY A 422 -11.98 -4.03 -9.03
N SER A 423 -13.03 -4.06 -8.22
CA SER A 423 -14.21 -3.19 -8.36
C SER A 423 -14.66 -2.69 -6.98
N ALA A 424 -15.35 -1.54 -6.93
CA ALA A 424 -15.85 -1.00 -5.68
C ALA A 424 -17.28 -0.46 -5.81
N PRO A 425 -18.13 -0.61 -4.79
CA PRO A 425 -19.31 0.21 -4.65
C PRO A 425 -18.93 1.64 -4.28
N ILE A 426 -19.67 2.61 -4.79
CA ILE A 426 -19.52 4.01 -4.38
C ILE A 426 -20.10 4.17 -2.98
N MET A 427 -19.22 4.38 -2.01
CA MET A 427 -19.59 4.45 -0.58
C MET A 427 -20.07 5.85 -0.20
N PRO A 428 -21.06 5.97 0.69
CA PRO A 428 -21.51 7.26 1.19
C PRO A 428 -20.43 7.94 2.04
N VAL A 429 -20.41 9.28 1.97
CA VAL A 429 -19.61 10.14 2.86
C VAL A 429 -20.56 10.99 3.70
N SER A 430 -20.08 11.54 4.82
CA SER A 430 -20.87 12.46 5.62
C SER A 430 -21.37 13.65 4.79
N ARG A 431 -22.65 13.97 4.93
CA ARG A 431 -23.28 15.15 4.28
C ARG A 431 -23.00 16.49 4.97
N PHE A 432 -22.40 16.45 6.16
CA PHE A 432 -22.09 17.64 6.93
C PHE A 432 -20.73 18.19 6.55
N SER A 433 -20.65 19.52 6.33
CA SER A 433 -19.45 20.18 5.87
C SER A 433 -18.38 20.27 6.95
N SER A 434 -17.13 19.99 6.54
CA SER A 434 -15.91 20.22 7.30
C SER A 434 -15.09 21.42 6.80
N ASP A 435 -15.65 22.21 5.88
CA ASP A 435 -14.94 23.27 5.16
C ASP A 435 -14.25 24.27 6.08
N GLN A 436 -14.93 24.71 7.15
CA GLN A 436 -14.35 25.66 8.07
C GLN A 436 -13.16 25.08 8.84
N PHE A 437 -13.24 23.80 9.21
CA PHE A 437 -12.14 23.09 9.88
C PHE A 437 -10.92 23.00 8.96
N ILE A 438 -11.09 22.56 7.73
CA ILE A 438 -9.99 22.42 6.75
C ILE A 438 -9.41 23.79 6.39
N ARG A 439 -10.22 24.83 6.22
CA ARG A 439 -9.73 26.20 5.94
C ARG A 439 -8.93 26.84 7.06
N ARG A 440 -8.98 26.33 8.29
CA ARG A 440 -8.11 26.83 9.37
C ARG A 440 -6.64 26.58 9.05
N GLY A 441 -6.31 25.51 8.33
CA GLY A 441 -4.95 25.18 7.94
C GLY A 441 -3.99 25.03 9.12
N GLY A 442 -2.74 25.35 8.90
CA GLY A 442 -1.68 25.30 9.89
C GLY A 442 -1.31 23.87 10.29
N ARG A 443 -1.24 23.58 11.56
CA ARG A 443 -0.76 22.29 12.07
C ARG A 443 -1.60 21.81 13.25
N ILE A 444 -1.94 20.51 13.26
CA ILE A 444 -2.32 19.82 14.51
C ILE A 444 -1.01 19.41 15.18
N PRO A 445 -0.71 19.91 16.40
CA PRO A 445 0.55 19.63 17.07
C PRO A 445 0.77 18.14 17.33
N ALA A 446 2.05 17.76 17.47
CA ALA A 446 2.41 16.42 17.89
C ALA A 446 1.81 16.07 19.26
N PRO A 447 1.32 14.84 19.47
CA PRO A 447 0.76 14.44 20.75
C PRO A 447 1.82 14.38 21.85
N VAL A 448 1.42 14.57 23.11
CA VAL A 448 2.33 14.62 24.28
C VAL A 448 3.19 13.34 24.38
N GLN A 449 2.64 12.18 24.06
CA GLN A 449 3.38 10.91 24.08
C GLN A 449 4.53 10.85 23.05
N SER A 450 4.59 11.76 22.09
CA SER A 450 5.70 11.85 21.13
C SER A 450 6.96 12.53 21.71
N LEU A 451 6.83 13.20 22.85
CA LEU A 451 7.90 13.89 23.55
C LEU A 451 8.84 12.93 24.33
N ARG A 452 8.85 11.68 23.98
CA ARG A 452 9.83 10.71 24.52
C ARG A 452 11.19 10.95 23.87
N ASN A 453 12.16 11.25 24.70
CA ASN A 453 13.57 11.36 24.29
C ASN A 453 14.18 9.99 24.04
#